data_1819668b8288a27a8a0ec71360da7211
#
_entry.id   1819668b8288a27a8a0ec71360da7211
#
_cell.length_a   1.000
_cell.length_b   1.000
_cell.length_c   1.000
_cell.angle_alpha   90.00
_cell.angle_beta   90.00
_cell.angle_gamma   90.00
#
_symmetry.space_group_name_H-M   'P 1'
#
loop_
_entity.id
_entity.type
_entity.pdbx_description
1 polymer ?
#
loop_
_entity_poly.entity_id
_entity_poly.type
_entity_poly.pdbx_seq_one_letter_code
_entity_poly.pdbx_strand_id
1 'polypeptide(L)'
;MFLKKNKQNSNNNNQKPTKIIVPENLLAAEAYNLAKKFLDLAEAKILICHLTGLSPTNLITHGSDDNYRLEKSQTKLLKNALQRRQKKEPLAYILGETEFFGFKFKVNKSVLIPRQETEDLLNLCVQKIQEKIDDERINPQDIKILELGTGSGILSICLRKIFPKIIIHSTDISGKALKVAKINEDYVKEQNAENLENLENLENYQQIQFFKGSWFKAILDKSLWKNLLAKMQPENSNNQFSRYDLILANPPYIAENSEFLQNLTFEPQTALVAKEDGIADIKNIVENAPIFLKANGWLMFEHGHDQGKISQVLLAKNGFEKIFTHNDLSDLPRVSGGKMPIIE
;
A
#
# COMPACT_ATOMS: atom_id res chain seq x y z
N MET A 1 30.60 -2.56 7.36
CA MET A 1 31.42 -1.74 8.29
C MET A 1 30.83 -0.34 8.30
N PHE A 2 30.55 0.23 9.46
CA PHE A 2 29.86 1.49 9.80
C PHE A 2 28.37 1.40 10.12
N LEU A 3 28.08 0.71 11.23
CA LEU A 3 26.98 1.09 12.11
C LEU A 3 27.56 1.97 13.22
N LYS A 4 27.51 3.29 13.09
CA LYS A 4 27.73 4.20 14.21
C LYS A 4 26.50 4.16 15.11
N LYS A 5 26.65 3.55 16.29
CA LYS A 5 25.75 3.69 17.44
C LYS A 5 25.68 5.16 17.84
N ASN A 6 24.64 5.87 17.45
CA ASN A 6 24.25 7.08 18.13
C ASN A 6 23.54 6.70 19.43
N LYS A 7 24.25 6.73 20.54
CA LYS A 7 23.64 6.79 21.87
C LYS A 7 22.87 8.11 21.97
N GLN A 8 21.59 8.09 21.71
CA GLN A 8 20.71 9.19 22.11
C GLN A 8 20.42 9.04 23.59
N ASN A 9 20.90 10.01 24.36
CA ASN A 9 20.61 10.21 25.77
C ASN A 9 19.08 10.25 25.97
N SER A 10 18.59 9.30 26.75
CA SER A 10 17.24 9.33 27.31
C SER A 10 17.16 10.41 28.40
N ASN A 11 17.06 11.66 27.98
CA ASN A 11 16.59 12.71 28.86
C ASN A 11 15.07 12.81 28.73
N ASN A 12 14.37 12.28 29.72
CA ASN A 12 12.97 12.58 30.02
C ASN A 12 12.80 14.08 30.25
N ASN A 13 12.65 14.85 29.18
CA ASN A 13 12.22 16.23 29.26
C ASN A 13 10.71 16.28 29.03
N ASN A 14 9.94 16.41 30.12
CA ASN A 14 8.59 16.95 30.16
C ASN A 14 8.62 18.44 29.71
N GLN A 15 9.04 18.70 28.50
CA GLN A 15 8.89 20.03 27.90
C GLN A 15 7.43 20.20 27.51
N LYS A 16 6.75 21.18 28.12
CA LYS A 16 5.44 21.63 27.68
C LYS A 16 5.50 21.89 26.17
N PRO A 17 4.47 21.46 25.41
CA PRO A 17 4.48 21.65 23.96
C PRO A 17 4.70 23.15 23.65
N THR A 18 5.72 23.44 22.89
CA THR A 18 6.05 24.81 22.48
C THR A 18 4.86 25.38 21.72
N LYS A 19 4.35 26.54 22.19
CA LYS A 19 3.23 27.22 21.53
C LYS A 19 3.61 27.61 20.13
N ILE A 20 3.00 26.97 19.12
CA ILE A 20 3.24 27.32 17.72
C ILE A 20 2.49 28.60 17.39
N ILE A 21 3.25 29.63 17.03
CA ILE A 21 2.73 30.91 16.53
C ILE A 21 3.01 30.95 15.03
N VAL A 22 1.95 31.04 14.23
CA VAL A 22 2.05 31.23 12.78
C VAL A 22 1.58 32.66 12.49
N PRO A 23 2.44 33.55 12.00
CA PRO A 23 2.05 34.89 11.57
C PRO A 23 1.01 34.83 10.45
N GLU A 24 0.16 35.85 10.34
CA GLU A 24 -0.73 36.00 9.20
C GLU A 24 0.03 36.53 7.98
N ASN A 25 -0.50 36.26 6.79
CA ASN A 25 -0.02 36.81 5.52
C ASN A 25 1.43 36.45 5.14
N LEU A 26 1.91 35.28 5.56
CA LEU A 26 3.22 34.77 5.19
C LEU A 26 3.31 34.49 3.68
N LEU A 27 4.46 34.81 3.08
CA LEU A 27 4.83 34.26 1.77
C LEU A 27 5.02 32.75 1.86
N ALA A 28 4.83 32.03 0.77
CA ALA A 28 5.01 30.58 0.73
C ALA A 28 6.42 30.17 1.19
N ALA A 29 7.47 30.90 0.80
CA ALA A 29 8.85 30.68 1.24
C ALA A 29 9.03 30.92 2.75
N GLU A 30 8.38 31.94 3.32
CA GLU A 30 8.42 32.21 4.76
C GLU A 30 7.71 31.09 5.55
N ALA A 31 6.54 30.65 5.06
CA ALA A 31 5.80 29.54 5.62
C ALA A 31 6.61 28.23 5.58
N TYR A 32 7.34 27.99 4.48
CA TYR A 32 8.27 26.87 4.36
C TYR A 32 9.41 26.95 5.37
N ASN A 33 10.03 28.13 5.52
CA ASN A 33 11.09 28.36 6.51
C ASN A 33 10.59 28.19 7.95
N LEU A 34 9.34 28.56 8.22
CA LEU A 34 8.70 28.30 9.52
C LEU A 34 8.47 26.80 9.73
N ALA A 35 7.91 26.10 8.73
CA ALA A 35 7.61 24.66 8.81
C ALA A 35 8.87 23.83 9.08
N LYS A 36 10.00 24.15 8.46
CA LYS A 36 11.31 23.48 8.69
C LYS A 36 11.81 23.51 10.14
N LYS A 37 11.27 24.38 10.99
CA LYS A 37 11.61 24.39 12.43
C LYS A 37 10.93 23.26 13.20
N PHE A 38 9.90 22.61 12.62
CA PHE A 38 9.05 21.61 13.25
C PHE A 38 9.02 20.28 12.49
N LEU A 39 9.40 20.29 11.21
CA LEU A 39 9.35 19.18 10.26
C LEU A 39 10.72 19.00 9.60
N ASP A 40 10.99 17.81 9.07
CA ASP A 40 12.11 17.65 8.17
C ASP A 40 11.87 18.41 6.83
N LEU A 41 12.92 18.48 6.00
CA LEU A 41 12.88 19.27 4.77
C LEU A 41 11.83 18.77 3.77
N ALA A 42 11.65 17.44 3.68
CA ALA A 42 10.72 16.83 2.74
C ALA A 42 9.27 17.06 3.22
N GLU A 43 8.97 16.78 4.49
CA GLU A 43 7.65 17.01 5.07
C GLU A 43 7.24 18.49 5.01
N ALA A 44 8.16 19.42 5.32
CA ALA A 44 7.87 20.85 5.23
C ALA A 44 7.53 21.27 3.80
N LYS A 45 8.26 20.74 2.80
CA LYS A 45 8.01 21.01 1.38
C LYS A 45 6.64 20.48 0.97
N ILE A 46 6.35 19.21 1.28
CA ILE A 46 5.06 18.59 0.97
C ILE A 46 3.90 19.40 1.56
N LEU A 47 4.01 19.78 2.85
CA LEU A 47 2.97 20.56 3.52
C LEU A 47 2.70 21.90 2.83
N ILE A 48 3.74 22.66 2.50
CA ILE A 48 3.55 23.98 1.89
C ILE A 48 3.07 23.85 0.44
N CYS A 49 3.60 22.92 -0.35
CA CYS A 49 3.10 22.64 -1.68
C CYS A 49 1.60 22.28 -1.66
N HIS A 50 1.19 21.41 -0.72
CA HIS A 50 -0.22 21.05 -0.56
C HIS A 50 -1.11 22.26 -0.20
N LEU A 51 -0.65 23.13 0.68
CA LEU A 51 -1.42 24.31 1.12
C LEU A 51 -1.54 25.39 0.03
N THR A 52 -0.51 25.57 -0.78
CA THR A 52 -0.41 26.68 -1.75
C THR A 52 -0.75 26.25 -3.18
N GLY A 53 -0.77 24.95 -3.48
CA GLY A 53 -0.89 24.41 -4.83
C GLY A 53 0.40 24.55 -5.67
N LEU A 54 1.48 25.06 -5.09
CA LEU A 54 2.76 25.20 -5.79
C LEU A 54 3.43 23.84 -6.00
N SER A 55 4.06 23.68 -7.16
CA SER A 55 5.01 22.57 -7.34
C SER A 55 6.24 22.75 -6.46
N PRO A 56 6.99 21.69 -6.14
CA PRO A 56 8.24 21.80 -5.38
C PRO A 56 9.25 22.77 -6.00
N THR A 57 9.34 22.82 -7.33
CA THR A 57 10.20 23.76 -8.08
C THR A 57 9.71 25.19 -7.91
N ASN A 58 8.40 25.42 -8.12
CA ASN A 58 7.82 26.75 -8.01
C ASN A 58 7.88 27.30 -6.57
N LEU A 59 7.80 26.45 -5.56
CA LEU A 59 8.01 26.88 -4.17
C LEU A 59 9.42 27.47 -3.96
N ILE A 60 10.43 26.89 -4.60
CA ILE A 60 11.81 27.36 -4.50
C ILE A 60 12.04 28.63 -5.33
N THR A 61 11.53 28.68 -6.55
CA THR A 61 11.79 29.77 -7.51
C THR A 61 10.88 30.98 -7.33
N HIS A 62 9.62 30.77 -6.97
CA HIS A 62 8.58 31.80 -6.90
C HIS A 62 7.92 31.94 -5.51
N GLY A 63 8.28 31.11 -4.56
CA GLY A 63 7.66 31.13 -3.22
C GLY A 63 7.84 32.45 -2.45
N SER A 64 8.73 33.34 -2.92
CA SER A 64 8.94 34.71 -2.38
C SER A 64 8.12 35.78 -3.10
N ASP A 65 7.34 35.42 -4.12
CA ASP A 65 6.51 36.38 -4.85
C ASP A 65 5.24 36.69 -4.05
N ASP A 66 4.81 37.95 -4.08
CA ASP A 66 3.62 38.40 -3.36
C ASP A 66 2.33 37.69 -3.76
N ASN A 67 2.28 37.12 -4.97
CA ASN A 67 1.16 36.31 -5.46
C ASN A 67 0.96 35.01 -4.69
N TYR A 68 1.97 34.55 -3.94
CA TYR A 68 1.93 33.29 -3.19
C TYR A 68 1.93 33.52 -1.67
N ARG A 69 1.14 34.51 -1.22
CA ARG A 69 0.86 34.71 0.20
C ARG A 69 -0.20 33.72 0.68
N LEU A 70 0.03 33.15 1.87
CA LEU A 70 -0.95 32.27 2.50
C LEU A 70 -2.20 33.08 2.87
N GLU A 71 -3.33 32.61 2.41
CA GLU A 71 -4.63 33.08 2.87
C GLU A 71 -4.84 32.75 4.37
N LYS A 72 -5.82 33.41 4.99
CA LYS A 72 -6.17 33.18 6.40
C LYS A 72 -6.56 31.73 6.68
N SER A 73 -7.27 31.07 5.73
CA SER A 73 -7.62 29.65 5.74
C SER A 73 -6.38 28.76 5.73
N GLN A 74 -5.43 29.01 4.83
CA GLN A 74 -4.16 28.27 4.70
C GLN A 74 -3.26 28.46 5.92
N THR A 75 -3.19 29.68 6.47
CA THR A 75 -2.46 29.97 7.72
C THR A 75 -3.03 29.15 8.89
N LYS A 76 -4.35 29.04 9.00
CA LYS A 76 -5.01 28.22 10.02
C LYS A 76 -4.72 26.72 9.83
N LEU A 77 -4.73 26.24 8.59
CA LEU A 77 -4.37 24.85 8.25
C LEU A 77 -2.91 24.55 8.57
N LEU A 78 -1.98 25.46 8.22
CA LEU A 78 -0.56 25.34 8.56
C LEU A 78 -0.38 25.18 10.08
N LYS A 79 -0.99 26.08 10.86
CA LYS A 79 -0.92 26.02 12.33
C LYS A 79 -1.44 24.69 12.89
N ASN A 80 -2.58 24.23 12.39
CA ASN A 80 -3.16 22.95 12.79
C ASN A 80 -2.26 21.77 12.44
N ALA A 81 -1.72 21.77 11.21
CA ALA A 81 -0.80 20.72 10.74
C ALA A 81 0.45 20.62 11.63
N LEU A 82 1.09 21.74 11.93
CA LEU A 82 2.26 21.77 12.81
C LEU A 82 1.93 21.30 14.23
N GLN A 83 0.76 21.68 14.79
CA GLN A 83 0.32 21.22 16.11
C GLN A 83 0.04 19.70 16.16
N ARG A 84 -0.55 19.15 15.10
CA ARG A 84 -0.79 17.70 14.97
C ARG A 84 0.53 16.95 14.82
N ARG A 85 1.43 17.48 14.00
CA ARG A 85 2.76 16.88 13.76
C ARG A 85 3.65 16.89 15.01
N GLN A 86 3.53 17.91 15.90
CA GLN A 86 4.17 17.89 17.22
C GLN A 86 3.74 16.70 18.07
N LYS A 87 2.52 16.20 17.87
CA LYS A 87 2.00 14.97 18.51
C LYS A 87 2.43 13.70 17.78
N LYS A 88 3.38 13.80 16.83
CA LYS A 88 3.88 12.72 15.98
C LYS A 88 2.83 12.10 15.04
N GLU A 89 1.70 12.80 14.80
CA GLU A 89 0.72 12.34 13.81
C GLU A 89 1.36 12.38 12.41
N PRO A 90 1.29 11.29 11.61
CA PRO A 90 1.88 11.26 10.26
C PRO A 90 1.34 12.37 9.37
N LEU A 91 2.23 12.99 8.58
CA LEU A 91 1.85 14.08 7.68
C LEU A 91 0.77 13.66 6.69
N ALA A 92 0.84 12.45 6.16
CA ALA A 92 -0.17 11.90 5.25
C ALA A 92 -1.59 11.91 5.85
N TYR A 93 -1.74 11.58 7.14
CA TYR A 93 -3.06 11.68 7.81
C TYR A 93 -3.47 13.11 8.11
N ILE A 94 -2.53 14.02 8.28
CA ILE A 94 -2.80 15.44 8.47
C ILE A 94 -3.35 16.04 7.18
N LEU A 95 -2.76 15.69 6.04
CA LEU A 95 -3.15 16.15 4.71
C LEU A 95 -4.38 15.37 4.16
N GLY A 96 -4.59 14.14 4.65
CA GLY A 96 -5.63 13.26 4.16
C GLY A 96 -5.31 12.57 2.86
N GLU A 97 -4.06 12.72 2.36
CA GLU A 97 -3.59 12.11 1.13
C GLU A 97 -2.09 11.84 1.16
N THR A 98 -1.64 10.95 0.29
CA THR A 98 -0.24 10.63 0.03
C THR A 98 -0.06 10.29 -1.43
N GLU A 99 1.18 10.28 -1.90
CA GLU A 99 1.54 9.85 -3.25
C GLU A 99 2.06 8.40 -3.21
N PHE A 100 1.70 7.61 -4.22
CA PHE A 100 2.20 6.27 -4.47
C PHE A 100 2.16 6.00 -5.97
N PHE A 101 3.27 5.56 -6.53
CA PHE A 101 3.41 5.24 -7.95
C PHE A 101 2.94 6.37 -8.90
N GLY A 102 3.23 7.62 -8.54
CA GLY A 102 2.84 8.82 -9.31
C GLY A 102 1.37 9.23 -9.22
N PHE A 103 0.55 8.53 -8.42
CA PHE A 103 -0.84 8.89 -8.17
C PHE A 103 -1.06 9.36 -6.74
N LYS A 104 -2.01 10.28 -6.54
CA LYS A 104 -2.46 10.68 -5.21
C LYS A 104 -3.55 9.74 -4.70
N PHE A 105 -3.40 9.30 -3.46
CA PHE A 105 -4.36 8.45 -2.76
C PHE A 105 -4.83 9.09 -1.49
N LYS A 106 -6.13 9.04 -1.22
CA LYS A 106 -6.70 9.44 0.07
C LYS A 106 -6.33 8.41 1.14
N VAL A 107 -5.91 8.92 2.30
CA VAL A 107 -5.56 8.10 3.45
C VAL A 107 -6.12 8.71 4.74
N ASN A 108 -6.41 7.84 5.69
CA ASN A 108 -6.82 8.22 7.04
C ASN A 108 -6.46 7.09 8.02
N LYS A 109 -6.76 7.26 9.30
CA LYS A 109 -6.45 6.30 10.38
C LYS A 109 -7.08 4.89 10.21
N SER A 110 -7.81 4.64 9.13
CA SER A 110 -8.42 3.33 8.86
C SER A 110 -7.59 2.46 7.93
N VAL A 111 -6.52 2.99 7.34
CA VAL A 111 -5.66 2.30 6.36
C VAL A 111 -4.20 2.55 6.69
N LEU A 112 -3.33 1.61 6.33
CA LEU A 112 -1.89 1.80 6.33
C LEU A 112 -1.53 2.95 5.38
N ILE A 113 -0.58 3.79 5.77
CA ILE A 113 0.00 4.77 4.84
C ILE A 113 0.86 3.99 3.85
N PRO A 114 0.63 4.12 2.53
CA PRO A 114 1.48 3.50 1.50
C PRO A 114 2.97 3.67 1.76
N ARG A 115 3.73 2.59 1.61
CA ARG A 115 5.19 2.59 1.75
C ARG A 115 5.83 2.52 0.37
N GLN A 116 6.99 3.15 0.23
CA GLN A 116 7.70 3.17 -1.05
C GLN A 116 8.17 1.75 -1.44
N GLU A 117 8.55 0.92 -0.47
CA GLU A 117 8.96 -0.46 -0.69
C GLU A 117 7.84 -1.33 -1.31
N THR A 118 6.58 -0.96 -1.11
CA THR A 118 5.43 -1.65 -1.74
C THR A 118 5.38 -1.44 -3.27
N GLU A 119 6.09 -0.44 -3.81
CA GLU A 119 6.24 -0.27 -5.26
C GLU A 119 7.02 -1.43 -5.90
N ASP A 120 7.95 -2.06 -5.18
CA ASP A 120 8.66 -3.24 -5.66
C ASP A 120 7.70 -4.42 -5.89
N LEU A 121 6.75 -4.65 -4.96
CA LEU A 121 5.71 -5.66 -5.15
C LEU A 121 4.85 -5.34 -6.38
N LEU A 122 4.44 -4.08 -6.55
CA LEU A 122 3.66 -3.66 -7.71
C LEU A 122 4.41 -3.91 -9.02
N ASN A 123 5.68 -3.50 -9.11
CA ASN A 123 6.52 -3.68 -10.29
C ASN A 123 6.69 -5.16 -10.68
N LEU A 124 6.93 -6.03 -9.69
CA LEU A 124 7.00 -7.46 -9.91
C LEU A 124 5.66 -8.04 -10.41
N CYS A 125 4.54 -7.58 -9.86
CA CYS A 125 3.22 -7.97 -10.33
C CYS A 125 2.99 -7.55 -11.79
N VAL A 126 3.32 -6.29 -12.13
CA VAL A 126 3.24 -5.78 -13.50
C VAL A 126 4.05 -6.64 -14.46
N GLN A 127 5.30 -6.96 -14.10
CA GLN A 127 6.16 -7.83 -14.90
C GLN A 127 5.50 -9.20 -15.14
N LYS A 128 4.98 -9.86 -14.10
CA LYS A 128 4.37 -11.20 -14.23
C LYS A 128 3.06 -11.18 -15.03
N ILE A 129 2.29 -10.11 -14.96
CA ILE A 129 1.10 -9.94 -15.79
C ILE A 129 1.50 -9.74 -17.26
N GLN A 130 2.51 -8.90 -17.51
CA GLN A 130 3.00 -8.64 -18.88
C GLN A 130 3.59 -9.90 -19.51
N GLU A 131 4.44 -10.66 -18.79
CA GLU A 131 4.97 -11.96 -19.23
C GLU A 131 3.83 -12.90 -19.64
N LYS A 132 2.72 -12.91 -18.88
CA LYS A 132 1.57 -13.77 -19.17
C LYS A 132 0.81 -13.34 -20.43
N ILE A 133 0.69 -12.04 -20.66
CA ILE A 133 0.07 -11.49 -21.87
C ILE A 133 0.91 -11.83 -23.10
N ASP A 134 2.23 -11.63 -23.03
CA ASP A 134 3.14 -11.71 -24.16
C ASP A 134 3.48 -13.17 -24.51
N ASP A 135 3.89 -13.96 -23.51
CA ASP A 135 4.40 -15.33 -23.71
C ASP A 135 3.26 -16.36 -23.84
N GLU A 136 2.23 -16.27 -22.97
CA GLU A 136 1.11 -17.21 -22.97
C GLU A 136 -0.01 -16.77 -23.94
N ARG A 137 0.10 -15.56 -24.54
CA ARG A 137 -0.90 -14.97 -25.45
C ARG A 137 -2.31 -14.94 -24.88
N ILE A 138 -2.43 -14.71 -23.56
CA ILE A 138 -3.71 -14.64 -22.87
C ILE A 138 -4.30 -13.24 -23.08
N ASN A 139 -5.59 -13.21 -23.41
CA ASN A 139 -6.28 -11.92 -23.51
C ASN A 139 -6.32 -11.28 -22.11
N PRO A 140 -5.96 -9.97 -21.95
CA PRO A 140 -6.01 -9.28 -20.66
C PRO A 140 -7.34 -9.42 -19.91
N GLN A 141 -8.48 -9.48 -20.60
CA GLN A 141 -9.80 -9.66 -19.98
C GLN A 141 -10.01 -11.05 -19.33
N ASP A 142 -9.15 -12.04 -19.62
CA ASP A 142 -9.21 -13.38 -19.05
C ASP A 142 -8.27 -13.54 -17.85
N ILE A 143 -7.44 -12.53 -17.58
CA ILE A 143 -6.52 -12.47 -16.43
C ILE A 143 -7.31 -12.05 -15.20
N LYS A 144 -7.22 -12.87 -14.15
CA LYS A 144 -7.86 -12.63 -12.85
C LYS A 144 -6.82 -12.48 -11.76
N ILE A 145 -6.94 -11.41 -10.98
CA ILE A 145 -6.04 -11.07 -9.88
C ILE A 145 -6.81 -10.99 -8.58
N LEU A 146 -6.21 -11.48 -7.50
CA LEU A 146 -6.71 -11.35 -6.15
C LEU A 146 -5.70 -10.59 -5.28
N GLU A 147 -6.12 -9.45 -4.74
CA GLU A 147 -5.39 -8.74 -3.68
C GLU A 147 -5.98 -9.10 -2.32
N LEU A 148 -5.11 -9.52 -1.39
CA LEU A 148 -5.47 -9.84 -0.02
C LEU A 148 -4.98 -8.72 0.91
N GLY A 149 -5.89 -8.10 1.69
CA GLY A 149 -5.57 -6.98 2.58
C GLY A 149 -5.34 -5.67 1.83
N THR A 150 -6.31 -5.26 0.99
CA THR A 150 -6.15 -4.13 0.06
C THR A 150 -5.89 -2.76 0.71
N GLY A 151 -6.27 -2.57 1.98
CA GLY A 151 -6.06 -1.31 2.69
C GLY A 151 -6.68 -0.11 1.98
N SER A 152 -5.84 0.81 1.51
CA SER A 152 -6.25 1.98 0.73
C SER A 152 -6.49 1.70 -0.76
N GLY A 153 -6.27 0.47 -1.23
CA GLY A 153 -6.49 0.07 -2.61
C GLY A 153 -5.32 0.32 -3.57
N ILE A 154 -4.16 0.74 -3.06
CA ILE A 154 -3.06 1.22 -3.92
C ILE A 154 -2.60 0.22 -4.97
N LEU A 155 -2.41 -1.05 -4.60
CA LEU A 155 -1.90 -2.07 -5.53
C LEU A 155 -2.94 -2.38 -6.62
N SER A 156 -4.18 -2.69 -6.22
CA SER A 156 -5.27 -2.99 -7.16
C SER A 156 -5.56 -1.81 -8.10
N ILE A 157 -5.59 -0.58 -7.58
CA ILE A 157 -5.89 0.61 -8.37
C ILE A 157 -4.76 0.90 -9.37
N CYS A 158 -3.48 0.80 -8.96
CA CYS A 158 -2.35 0.96 -9.87
C CYS A 158 -2.34 -0.13 -10.95
N LEU A 159 -2.58 -1.41 -10.58
CA LEU A 159 -2.70 -2.50 -11.57
C LEU A 159 -3.85 -2.25 -12.55
N ARG A 160 -4.99 -1.75 -12.07
CA ARG A 160 -6.12 -1.37 -12.93
C ARG A 160 -5.77 -0.26 -13.91
N LYS A 161 -4.95 0.72 -13.47
CA LYS A 161 -4.50 1.82 -14.33
C LYS A 161 -3.58 1.33 -15.45
N ILE A 162 -2.69 0.39 -15.13
CA ILE A 162 -1.74 -0.18 -16.10
C ILE A 162 -2.44 -1.17 -17.05
N PHE A 163 -3.38 -1.97 -16.51
CA PHE A 163 -4.11 -3.01 -17.22
C PHE A 163 -5.64 -2.82 -17.10
N PRO A 164 -6.26 -1.96 -17.88
CA PRO A 164 -7.68 -1.58 -17.71
C PRO A 164 -8.68 -2.73 -17.86
N LYS A 165 -8.31 -3.82 -18.54
CA LYS A 165 -9.21 -4.92 -18.91
C LYS A 165 -9.14 -6.14 -17.97
N ILE A 166 -8.12 -6.24 -17.11
CA ILE A 166 -7.99 -7.40 -16.19
C ILE A 166 -9.09 -7.41 -15.15
N ILE A 167 -9.42 -8.59 -14.63
CA ILE A 167 -10.38 -8.74 -13.53
C ILE A 167 -9.64 -8.67 -12.20
N ILE A 168 -10.01 -7.72 -11.34
CA ILE A 168 -9.39 -7.55 -10.02
C ILE A 168 -10.43 -7.74 -8.92
N HIS A 169 -10.15 -8.67 -8.03
CA HIS A 169 -10.83 -8.86 -6.76
C HIS A 169 -9.90 -8.41 -5.63
N SER A 170 -10.43 -7.63 -4.69
CA SER A 170 -9.66 -7.12 -3.56
C SER A 170 -10.40 -7.37 -2.26
N THR A 171 -9.70 -7.89 -1.26
CA THR A 171 -10.30 -8.23 0.02
C THR A 171 -9.70 -7.40 1.15
N ASP A 172 -10.50 -7.11 2.18
CA ASP A 172 -10.02 -6.55 3.43
C ASP A 172 -10.98 -6.90 4.57
N ILE A 173 -10.44 -7.17 5.75
CA ILE A 173 -11.23 -7.42 6.96
C ILE A 173 -11.95 -6.15 7.44
N SER A 174 -11.34 -4.98 7.19
CA SER A 174 -11.82 -3.67 7.59
C SER A 174 -12.77 -3.07 6.57
N GLY A 175 -14.07 -3.02 6.90
CA GLY A 175 -15.01 -2.28 6.06
C GLY A 175 -14.73 -0.77 5.96
N LYS A 176 -13.93 -0.21 6.89
CA LYS A 176 -13.48 1.19 6.80
C LYS A 176 -12.36 1.33 5.77
N ALA A 177 -11.44 0.37 5.69
CA ALA A 177 -10.40 0.32 4.66
C ALA A 177 -11.04 0.21 3.26
N LEU A 178 -11.99 -0.70 3.08
CA LEU A 178 -12.71 -0.84 1.80
C LEU A 178 -13.46 0.43 1.37
N LYS A 179 -13.96 1.24 2.32
CA LYS A 179 -14.54 2.54 1.97
C LYS A 179 -13.48 3.51 1.43
N VAL A 180 -12.27 3.51 2.02
CA VAL A 180 -11.15 4.32 1.51
C VAL A 180 -10.71 3.83 0.15
N ALA A 181 -10.57 2.52 -0.06
CA ALA A 181 -10.22 1.93 -1.35
C ALA A 181 -11.20 2.30 -2.46
N LYS A 182 -12.51 2.25 -2.21
CA LYS A 182 -13.54 2.69 -3.17
C LYS A 182 -13.43 4.18 -3.50
N ILE A 183 -13.23 5.05 -2.50
CA ILE A 183 -13.01 6.48 -2.73
C ILE A 183 -11.76 6.69 -3.59
N ASN A 184 -10.71 5.91 -3.36
CA ASN A 184 -9.47 6.01 -4.12
C ASN A 184 -9.63 5.52 -5.56
N GLU A 185 -10.43 4.48 -5.81
CA GLU A 185 -10.72 4.02 -7.17
C GLU A 185 -11.34 5.15 -8.01
N ASP A 186 -12.35 5.85 -7.46
CA ASP A 186 -12.99 6.99 -8.12
C ASP A 186 -12.00 8.17 -8.24
N TYR A 187 -11.31 8.52 -7.16
CA TYR A 187 -10.39 9.65 -7.11
C TYR A 187 -9.21 9.52 -8.10
N VAL A 188 -8.60 8.33 -8.19
CA VAL A 188 -7.50 8.09 -9.15
C VAL A 188 -8.02 8.02 -10.59
N LYS A 189 -9.26 7.55 -10.81
CA LYS A 189 -9.88 7.60 -12.12
C LYS A 189 -10.03 9.04 -12.63
N GLU A 190 -10.44 9.97 -11.77
CA GLU A 190 -10.61 11.39 -12.10
C GLU A 190 -9.28 12.10 -12.41
N GLN A 191 -8.19 11.76 -11.72
CA GLN A 191 -6.86 12.36 -11.95
C GLN A 191 -6.35 12.21 -13.40
N ASN A 192 -6.86 11.24 -14.15
CA ASN A 192 -6.45 11.01 -15.54
C ASN A 192 -7.47 11.53 -16.57
N ALA A 193 -8.64 11.96 -16.15
CA ALA A 193 -9.65 12.51 -17.06
C ALA A 193 -9.20 13.86 -17.67
N GLU A 194 -8.25 14.54 -17.01
CA GLU A 194 -7.66 15.79 -17.52
C GLU A 194 -6.70 15.58 -18.72
N ASN A 195 -6.22 14.36 -18.94
CA ASN A 195 -5.44 14.00 -20.12
C ASN A 195 -6.36 13.37 -21.17
N LEU A 196 -6.96 14.20 -22.02
CA LEU A 196 -8.00 13.88 -23.02
C LEU A 196 -7.63 12.80 -24.07
N GLU A 197 -6.39 12.31 -24.12
CA GLU A 197 -5.95 11.29 -25.08
C GLU A 197 -6.37 9.84 -24.72
N ASN A 198 -7.01 9.61 -23.56
CA ASN A 198 -7.31 8.27 -23.06
C ASN A 198 -8.80 7.97 -22.84
N LEU A 199 -9.72 8.64 -23.55
CA LEU A 199 -11.16 8.34 -23.45
C LEU A 199 -11.53 6.91 -23.87
N GLU A 200 -10.81 6.30 -24.83
CA GLU A 200 -10.99 4.90 -25.22
C GLU A 200 -10.70 3.91 -24.09
N ASN A 201 -9.84 4.28 -23.12
CA ASN A 201 -9.54 3.45 -21.97
C ASN A 201 -10.65 3.46 -20.91
N LEU A 202 -11.53 4.46 -20.90
CA LEU A 202 -12.65 4.56 -19.94
C LEU A 202 -13.80 3.61 -20.30
N GLU A 203 -14.05 3.33 -21.58
CA GLU A 203 -15.10 2.40 -22.02
C GLU A 203 -14.76 0.94 -21.66
N ASN A 204 -13.47 0.61 -21.51
CA ASN A 204 -12.98 -0.72 -21.18
C ASN A 204 -12.59 -0.89 -19.70
N TYR A 205 -12.85 0.13 -18.86
CA TYR A 205 -12.48 0.11 -17.46
C TYR A 205 -13.40 -0.81 -16.66
N GLN A 206 -12.88 -1.94 -16.21
CA GLN A 206 -13.61 -2.83 -15.30
C GLN A 206 -13.45 -2.34 -13.86
N GLN A 207 -14.55 -2.21 -13.10
CA GLN A 207 -14.48 -1.87 -11.69
C GLN A 207 -13.78 -2.98 -10.88
N ILE A 208 -13.02 -2.56 -9.86
CA ILE A 208 -12.45 -3.48 -8.89
C ILE A 208 -13.57 -4.00 -7.99
N GLN A 209 -13.64 -5.31 -7.81
CA GLN A 209 -14.61 -5.92 -6.91
C GLN A 209 -14.05 -6.03 -5.51
N PHE A 210 -14.63 -5.29 -4.55
CA PHE A 210 -14.18 -5.25 -3.17
C PHE A 210 -15.04 -6.16 -2.27
N PHE A 211 -14.39 -7.06 -1.54
CA PHE A 211 -15.03 -8.03 -0.66
C PHE A 211 -14.57 -7.84 0.79
N LYS A 212 -15.53 -7.81 1.73
CA LYS A 212 -15.24 -7.71 3.15
C LYS A 212 -15.07 -9.09 3.77
N GLY A 213 -13.92 -9.36 4.36
CA GLY A 213 -13.64 -10.60 5.09
C GLY A 213 -12.17 -10.83 5.32
N SER A 214 -11.84 -11.89 6.05
CA SER A 214 -10.45 -12.27 6.34
C SER A 214 -9.90 -13.09 5.19
N TRP A 215 -8.87 -12.60 4.52
CA TRP A 215 -8.12 -13.27 3.47
C TRP A 215 -9.05 -13.93 2.44
N PHE A 216 -8.83 -15.20 2.11
CA PHE A 216 -9.63 -15.97 1.17
C PHE A 216 -11.10 -16.20 1.58
N LYS A 217 -11.41 -16.07 2.89
CA LYS A 217 -12.81 -16.22 3.35
C LYS A 217 -13.73 -15.13 2.81
N ALA A 218 -13.16 -13.99 2.42
CA ALA A 218 -13.92 -12.87 1.89
C ALA A 218 -14.59 -13.18 0.54
N ILE A 219 -13.98 -14.02 -0.29
CA ILE A 219 -14.44 -14.36 -1.64
C ILE A 219 -15.25 -15.66 -1.71
N LEU A 220 -15.43 -16.34 -0.58
CA LEU A 220 -16.16 -17.60 -0.50
C LEU A 220 -17.51 -17.39 0.18
N ASP A 221 -18.54 -18.01 -0.38
CA ASP A 221 -19.79 -18.23 0.35
C ASP A 221 -19.53 -19.11 1.57
N LYS A 222 -20.25 -18.85 2.68
CA LYS A 222 -20.11 -19.61 3.94
C LYS A 222 -20.35 -21.11 3.77
N SER A 223 -21.23 -21.52 2.86
CA SER A 223 -21.51 -22.93 2.54
C SER A 223 -20.35 -23.56 1.79
N LEU A 224 -19.76 -22.83 0.87
CA LEU A 224 -18.64 -23.27 0.04
C LEU A 224 -17.34 -23.43 0.85
N TRP A 225 -17.09 -22.55 1.83
CA TRP A 225 -15.94 -22.69 2.72
C TRP A 225 -15.96 -24.00 3.52
N LYS A 226 -17.12 -24.37 4.08
CA LYS A 226 -17.28 -25.65 4.81
C LYS A 226 -17.05 -26.87 3.91
N ASN A 227 -17.53 -26.80 2.67
CA ASN A 227 -17.36 -27.87 1.69
C ASN A 227 -15.91 -27.99 1.19
N LEU A 228 -15.18 -26.85 1.07
CA LEU A 228 -13.78 -26.85 0.66
C LEU A 228 -12.88 -27.51 1.72
N LEU A 229 -13.06 -27.14 2.98
CA LEU A 229 -12.34 -27.75 4.11
C LEU A 229 -12.63 -29.27 4.24
N ALA A 230 -13.84 -29.70 3.88
CA ALA A 230 -14.22 -31.12 3.90
C ALA A 230 -13.72 -31.92 2.68
N LYS A 231 -13.38 -31.24 1.59
CA LYS A 231 -12.99 -31.84 0.29
C LYS A 231 -11.56 -31.52 -0.12
N MET A 232 -10.64 -31.31 0.80
CA MET A 232 -9.21 -31.17 0.48
C MET A 232 -8.62 -32.54 0.00
N GLN A 233 -9.32 -33.17 -0.96
CA GLN A 233 -8.81 -34.27 -1.76
C GLN A 233 -8.64 -33.83 -3.21
N PRO A 234 -7.52 -34.17 -3.88
CA PRO A 234 -7.11 -33.60 -5.17
C PRO A 234 -8.00 -33.95 -6.37
N GLU A 235 -8.94 -34.87 -6.23
CA GLU A 235 -9.53 -35.61 -7.38
C GLU A 235 -10.88 -35.09 -7.90
N ASN A 236 -11.46 -33.99 -7.39
CA ASN A 236 -12.75 -33.50 -7.93
C ASN A 236 -12.61 -32.05 -8.47
N SER A 237 -12.25 -31.98 -9.75
CA SER A 237 -11.96 -30.74 -10.51
C SER A 237 -13.16 -29.91 -10.99
N ASN A 238 -14.39 -30.17 -10.52
CA ASN A 238 -15.56 -29.33 -10.83
C ASN A 238 -15.82 -28.25 -9.78
N ASN A 239 -14.73 -27.57 -9.32
CA ASN A 239 -14.87 -26.47 -8.39
C ASN A 239 -15.30 -25.20 -9.12
N GLN A 240 -16.50 -24.72 -8.80
CA GLN A 240 -17.13 -23.45 -9.24
C GLN A 240 -16.38 -22.19 -8.76
N PHE A 241 -15.09 -22.31 -8.38
CA PHE A 241 -14.31 -21.17 -7.90
C PHE A 241 -13.56 -20.51 -9.04
N SER A 242 -13.62 -19.20 -9.09
CA SER A 242 -12.70 -18.43 -9.90
C SER A 242 -11.28 -18.61 -9.37
N ARG A 243 -10.43 -19.30 -10.12
CA ARG A 243 -9.00 -19.36 -9.84
C ARG A 243 -8.31 -18.14 -10.43
N TYR A 244 -7.22 -17.71 -9.79
CA TYR A 244 -6.49 -16.49 -10.09
C TYR A 244 -5.17 -16.77 -10.80
N ASP A 245 -4.81 -15.90 -11.71
CA ASP A 245 -3.52 -15.91 -12.38
C ASP A 245 -2.42 -15.34 -11.48
N LEU A 246 -2.80 -14.39 -10.60
CA LEU A 246 -1.92 -13.76 -9.63
C LEU A 246 -2.69 -13.53 -8.33
N ILE A 247 -2.09 -13.90 -7.21
CA ILE A 247 -2.48 -13.48 -5.86
C ILE A 247 -1.37 -12.62 -5.31
N LEU A 248 -1.72 -11.44 -4.77
CA LEU A 248 -0.77 -10.53 -4.14
C LEU A 248 -1.26 -10.09 -2.78
N ALA A 249 -0.32 -9.78 -1.89
CA ALA A 249 -0.61 -9.30 -0.53
C ALA A 249 0.51 -8.41 0.01
N ASN A 250 0.14 -7.37 0.75
CA ASN A 250 1.00 -6.73 1.74
C ASN A 250 0.38 -6.97 3.12
N PRO A 251 0.61 -8.15 3.73
CA PRO A 251 -0.01 -8.51 5.00
C PRO A 251 0.70 -7.84 6.17
N PRO A 252 0.08 -7.78 7.37
CA PRO A 252 0.79 -7.45 8.58
C PRO A 252 1.97 -8.43 8.79
N TYR A 253 3.13 -7.90 9.17
CA TYR A 253 4.34 -8.70 9.37
C TYR A 253 5.20 -8.26 10.57
N ILE A 254 4.73 -7.28 11.37
CA ILE A 254 5.45 -6.81 12.55
C ILE A 254 5.05 -7.67 13.76
N ALA A 255 6.03 -8.20 14.47
CA ALA A 255 5.80 -8.96 15.70
C ALA A 255 5.12 -8.10 16.79
N GLU A 256 4.24 -8.71 17.60
CA GLU A 256 3.46 -8.00 18.63
C GLU A 256 4.32 -7.22 19.64
N ASN A 257 5.54 -7.69 19.92
CA ASN A 257 6.46 -7.09 20.88
C ASN A 257 7.54 -6.20 20.24
N SER A 258 7.37 -5.85 18.96
CA SER A 258 8.38 -5.07 18.24
C SER A 258 8.43 -3.61 18.71
N GLU A 259 9.64 -3.11 18.95
CA GLU A 259 9.88 -1.70 19.29
C GLU A 259 9.44 -0.74 18.17
N PHE A 260 9.38 -1.19 16.91
CA PHE A 260 8.92 -0.40 15.79
C PHE A 260 7.49 0.11 15.95
N LEU A 261 6.62 -0.64 16.66
CA LEU A 261 5.22 -0.27 16.90
C LEU A 261 5.06 1.02 17.70
N GLN A 262 6.05 1.40 18.51
CA GLN A 262 6.00 2.64 19.30
C GLN A 262 5.89 3.90 18.44
N ASN A 263 6.39 3.85 17.20
CA ASN A 263 6.36 4.96 16.26
C ASN A 263 5.14 4.91 15.31
N LEU A 264 4.37 3.82 15.32
CA LEU A 264 3.25 3.55 14.41
C LEU A 264 1.88 3.62 15.11
N THR A 265 1.79 4.35 16.21
CA THR A 265 0.60 4.41 17.09
C THR A 265 -0.65 5.02 16.43
N PHE A 266 -0.49 5.75 15.34
CA PHE A 266 -1.59 6.36 14.59
C PHE A 266 -2.19 5.43 13.54
N GLU A 267 -1.44 4.42 13.11
CA GLU A 267 -1.84 3.49 12.06
C GLU A 267 -2.63 2.30 12.65
N PRO A 268 -3.53 1.68 11.88
CA PRO A 268 -4.34 0.58 12.41
C PRO A 268 -3.46 -0.63 12.73
N GLN A 269 -3.52 -1.10 13.98
CA GLN A 269 -2.74 -2.24 14.45
C GLN A 269 -3.01 -3.52 13.63
N THR A 270 -4.23 -3.70 13.14
CA THR A 270 -4.61 -4.82 12.27
C THR A 270 -3.93 -4.82 10.90
N ALA A 271 -3.32 -3.69 10.50
CA ALA A 271 -2.55 -3.60 9.26
C ALA A 271 -1.03 -3.69 9.50
N LEU A 272 -0.59 -3.79 10.76
CA LEU A 272 0.82 -3.78 11.13
C LEU A 272 1.25 -5.09 11.78
N VAL A 273 0.43 -5.60 12.72
CA VAL A 273 0.84 -6.63 13.67
C VAL A 273 0.34 -8.00 13.28
N ALA A 274 1.25 -8.95 13.20
CA ALA A 274 0.95 -10.37 13.05
C ALA A 274 1.51 -11.18 14.23
N LYS A 275 0.82 -12.28 14.54
CA LYS A 275 1.23 -13.28 15.53
C LYS A 275 2.42 -14.11 15.03
N GLU A 276 2.90 -15.03 15.88
CA GLU A 276 4.00 -15.94 15.55
C GLU A 276 5.24 -15.16 15.05
N ASP A 277 5.68 -14.16 15.82
CA ASP A 277 6.81 -13.29 15.47
C ASP A 277 6.66 -12.57 14.12
N GLY A 278 5.41 -12.24 13.75
CA GLY A 278 5.10 -11.51 12.51
C GLY A 278 4.82 -12.40 11.29
N ILE A 279 4.88 -13.75 11.42
CA ILE A 279 4.78 -14.64 10.26
C ILE A 279 3.39 -15.27 10.05
N ALA A 280 2.48 -15.17 11.03
CA ALA A 280 1.21 -15.91 11.02
C ALA A 280 0.33 -15.62 9.80
N ASP A 281 0.25 -14.36 9.37
CA ASP A 281 -0.57 -13.97 8.23
C ASP A 281 0.05 -14.43 6.91
N ILE A 282 1.37 -14.31 6.75
CA ILE A 282 2.11 -14.84 5.59
C ILE A 282 1.91 -16.36 5.49
N LYS A 283 2.06 -17.09 6.59
CA LYS A 283 1.85 -18.54 6.65
C LYS A 283 0.44 -18.90 6.21
N ASN A 284 -0.59 -18.24 6.76
CA ASN A 284 -1.98 -18.47 6.38
C ASN A 284 -2.23 -18.19 4.88
N ILE A 285 -1.63 -17.15 4.32
CA ILE A 285 -1.75 -16.82 2.89
C ILE A 285 -1.08 -17.92 2.05
N VAL A 286 0.16 -18.28 2.34
CA VAL A 286 0.93 -19.28 1.57
C VAL A 286 0.28 -20.66 1.62
N GLU A 287 -0.20 -21.10 2.78
CA GLU A 287 -0.84 -22.42 2.95
C GLU A 287 -2.18 -22.54 2.18
N ASN A 288 -2.91 -21.46 2.01
CA ASN A 288 -4.21 -21.49 1.34
C ASN A 288 -4.18 -21.08 -0.14
N ALA A 289 -3.17 -20.32 -0.58
CA ALA A 289 -3.10 -19.80 -1.94
C ALA A 289 -3.17 -20.87 -3.05
N PRO A 290 -2.59 -22.10 -2.91
CA PRO A 290 -2.67 -23.14 -3.94
C PRO A 290 -4.09 -23.49 -4.38
N ILE A 291 -5.07 -23.40 -3.47
CA ILE A 291 -6.47 -23.71 -3.76
C ILE A 291 -7.08 -22.70 -4.76
N PHE A 292 -6.60 -21.44 -4.69
CA PHE A 292 -7.16 -20.31 -5.43
C PHE A 292 -6.34 -19.92 -6.66
N LEU A 293 -5.16 -20.50 -6.83
CA LEU A 293 -4.32 -20.25 -8.00
C LEU A 293 -4.64 -21.19 -9.16
N LYS A 294 -4.55 -20.66 -10.37
CA LYS A 294 -4.48 -21.49 -11.58
C LYS A 294 -3.13 -22.21 -11.63
N ALA A 295 -3.04 -23.29 -12.41
CA ALA A 295 -1.74 -23.77 -12.88
C ALA A 295 -0.98 -22.61 -13.52
N ASN A 296 0.34 -22.52 -13.32
CA ASN A 296 1.17 -21.39 -13.71
C ASN A 296 0.80 -20.03 -13.04
N GLY A 297 -0.08 -20.01 -12.06
CA GLY A 297 -0.41 -18.80 -11.30
C GLY A 297 0.70 -18.44 -10.30
N TRP A 298 0.83 -17.15 -9.99
CA TRP A 298 1.82 -16.63 -9.06
C TRP A 298 1.20 -16.21 -7.73
N LEU A 299 1.90 -16.48 -6.63
CA LEU A 299 1.72 -15.83 -5.35
C LEU A 299 2.89 -14.88 -5.11
N MET A 300 2.62 -13.63 -4.76
CA MET A 300 3.63 -12.66 -4.37
C MET A 300 3.17 -11.87 -3.15
N PHE A 301 4.09 -11.62 -2.20
CA PHE A 301 3.75 -10.88 -0.99
C PHE A 301 4.95 -10.13 -0.42
N GLU A 302 4.66 -8.97 0.18
CA GLU A 302 5.61 -8.19 0.97
C GLU A 302 5.80 -8.82 2.34
N HIS A 303 7.00 -8.66 2.93
CA HIS A 303 7.35 -9.16 4.26
C HIS A 303 8.45 -8.34 4.92
N GLY A 304 8.70 -8.55 6.21
CA GLY A 304 9.81 -7.96 6.93
C GLY A 304 11.17 -8.42 6.38
N HIS A 305 12.18 -7.56 6.47
CA HIS A 305 13.52 -7.82 5.90
C HIS A 305 14.20 -9.09 6.43
N ASP A 306 13.83 -9.56 7.59
CA ASP A 306 14.33 -10.77 8.25
C ASP A 306 13.49 -12.02 7.93
N GLN A 307 12.36 -11.87 7.21
CA GLN A 307 11.41 -12.94 6.94
C GLN A 307 11.60 -13.62 5.57
N GLY A 308 12.56 -13.19 4.75
CA GLY A 308 12.75 -13.73 3.39
C GLY A 308 13.02 -15.24 3.36
N LYS A 309 13.92 -15.74 4.23
CA LYS A 309 14.26 -17.18 4.28
C LYS A 309 13.07 -18.05 4.70
N ILE A 310 12.33 -17.64 5.72
CA ILE A 310 11.16 -18.40 6.17
C ILE A 310 10.05 -18.37 5.12
N SER A 311 9.87 -17.27 4.40
CA SER A 311 8.95 -17.15 3.28
C SER A 311 9.24 -18.13 2.16
N GLN A 312 10.52 -18.28 1.77
CA GLN A 312 10.94 -19.28 0.77
C GLN A 312 10.65 -20.72 1.25
N VAL A 313 10.93 -21.04 2.52
CA VAL A 313 10.64 -22.36 3.09
C VAL A 313 9.14 -22.66 3.10
N LEU A 314 8.31 -21.67 3.45
CA LEU A 314 6.85 -21.81 3.42
C LEU A 314 6.34 -22.07 2.00
N LEU A 315 6.82 -21.30 1.00
CA LEU A 315 6.46 -21.49 -0.39
C LEU A 315 6.83 -22.89 -0.88
N ALA A 316 8.09 -23.34 -0.62
CA ALA A 316 8.55 -24.67 -1.02
C ALA A 316 7.71 -25.80 -0.42
N LYS A 317 7.39 -25.72 0.89
CA LYS A 317 6.57 -26.70 1.58
C LYS A 317 5.14 -26.80 1.03
N ASN A 318 4.63 -25.73 0.43
CA ASN A 318 3.28 -25.68 -0.13
C ASN A 318 3.27 -25.88 -1.66
N GLY A 319 4.32 -26.47 -2.23
CA GLY A 319 4.37 -26.91 -3.61
C GLY A 319 4.60 -25.81 -4.65
N PHE A 320 5.07 -24.64 -4.23
CA PHE A 320 5.45 -23.59 -5.17
C PHE A 320 6.82 -23.87 -5.79
N GLU A 321 6.96 -23.51 -7.06
CA GLU A 321 8.19 -23.57 -7.84
C GLU A 321 8.66 -22.14 -8.20
N LYS A 322 9.84 -22.02 -8.82
CA LYS A 322 10.43 -20.72 -9.23
C LYS A 322 10.37 -19.69 -8.08
N ILE A 323 10.64 -20.17 -6.88
CA ILE A 323 10.61 -19.36 -5.66
C ILE A 323 11.73 -18.30 -5.72
N PHE A 324 11.38 -17.07 -5.38
CA PHE A 324 12.33 -15.97 -5.32
C PHE A 324 12.10 -15.09 -4.09
N THR A 325 13.10 -14.31 -3.76
CA THR A 325 13.00 -13.15 -2.85
C THR A 325 13.70 -11.98 -3.52
N HIS A 326 13.00 -10.86 -3.60
CA HIS A 326 13.48 -9.60 -4.15
C HIS A 326 13.87 -8.65 -3.01
N ASN A 327 15.00 -7.95 -3.18
CA ASN A 327 15.49 -6.96 -2.24
C ASN A 327 15.01 -5.56 -2.66
N ASP A 328 14.73 -4.71 -1.69
CA ASP A 328 14.42 -3.29 -1.92
C ASP A 328 15.68 -2.48 -2.33
N LEU A 329 15.52 -1.18 -2.57
CA LEU A 329 16.62 -0.28 -2.93
C LEU A 329 17.74 -0.18 -1.87
N SER A 330 17.47 -0.63 -0.64
CA SER A 330 18.46 -0.71 0.45
C SER A 330 19.14 -2.07 0.54
N ASP A 331 18.94 -2.94 -0.46
CA ASP A 331 19.42 -4.33 -0.53
C ASP A 331 18.91 -5.21 0.62
N LEU A 332 17.70 -4.93 1.10
CA LEU A 332 17.03 -5.72 2.13
C LEU A 332 15.90 -6.57 1.51
N PRO A 333 15.78 -7.87 1.88
CA PRO A 333 14.69 -8.72 1.43
C PRO A 333 13.32 -8.07 1.71
N ARG A 334 12.46 -8.00 0.71
CA ARG A 334 11.18 -7.29 0.86
C ARG A 334 9.99 -8.02 0.25
N VAL A 335 10.15 -8.64 -0.92
CA VAL A 335 9.09 -9.35 -1.61
C VAL A 335 9.51 -10.78 -1.89
N SER A 336 8.69 -11.74 -1.48
CA SER A 336 8.85 -13.14 -1.87
C SER A 336 7.69 -13.61 -2.72
N GLY A 337 7.95 -14.57 -3.59
CA GLY A 337 6.92 -15.17 -4.43
C GLY A 337 7.29 -16.54 -4.94
N GLY A 338 6.30 -17.22 -5.50
CA GLY A 338 6.45 -18.52 -6.13
C GLY A 338 5.34 -18.78 -7.14
N LYS A 339 5.59 -19.71 -8.06
CA LYS A 339 4.68 -20.10 -9.13
C LYS A 339 4.07 -21.46 -8.83
N MET A 340 2.78 -21.64 -9.06
CA MET A 340 2.15 -22.96 -8.99
C MET A 340 2.59 -23.81 -10.18
N PRO A 341 2.95 -25.08 -9.98
CA PRO A 341 3.29 -25.99 -11.06
C PRO A 341 2.08 -26.26 -11.98
N ILE A 342 2.38 -26.78 -13.18
CA ILE A 342 1.39 -27.45 -14.02
C ILE A 342 1.25 -28.85 -13.44
N ILE A 343 0.07 -29.22 -12.99
CA ILE A 343 -0.22 -30.60 -12.64
C ILE A 343 -0.57 -31.30 -13.96
N GLU A 344 0.35 -32.15 -14.46
CA GLU A 344 0.13 -33.01 -15.62
C GLU A 344 -0.94 -34.07 -15.33
#